data_fcf6c6375c12725377741cb083d49977
#
_entry.id   fcf6c6375c12725377741cb083d49977
#
_cell.length_a   1.000
_cell.length_b   1.000
_cell.length_c   1.000
_cell.angle_alpha   90.00
_cell.angle_beta   90.00
_cell.angle_gamma   90.00
#
_symmetry.space_group_name_H-M   'P 1'
#
loop_
_entity.id
_entity.type
_entity.pdbx_description
1 polymer ?
#
loop_
_entity_poly.entity_id
_entity_poly.type
_entity_poly.pdbx_seq_one_letter_code
_entity_poly.pdbx_strand_id
1 'polypeptide(L)'
;MELNFTGKGSAFYPPFKNTGAYMLSGKALYLIDCGETMFDVLYHKLDLASIEDVYVILTHMHADHVGSLGTLISYFYCLFNKAIHVVYPQETIKQLLTLEGITPLGYHYHETLPENPAVLRSRRCSK
;
A
#
# COMPACT_ATOMS: atom_id res chain seq x y z
N MET A 1 -13.32 12.18 4.73
CA MET A 1 -12.36 11.05 4.74
C MET A 1 -12.28 10.46 6.13
N GLU A 2 -12.41 9.17 6.21
CA GLU A 2 -12.30 8.46 7.47
C GLU A 2 -11.11 7.51 7.46
N LEU A 3 -10.39 7.47 8.59
CA LEU A 3 -9.32 6.52 8.80
C LEU A 3 -9.91 5.23 9.36
N ASN A 4 -9.76 4.13 8.64
CA ASN A 4 -10.31 2.84 9.03
C ASN A 4 -9.18 1.92 9.49
N PHE A 5 -9.27 1.45 10.73
CA PHE A 5 -8.25 0.56 11.28
C PHE A 5 -8.53 -0.87 10.83
N THR A 6 -7.49 -1.54 10.30
CA THR A 6 -7.58 -2.93 9.83
C THR A 6 -7.23 -3.92 10.93
N GLY A 7 -6.58 -3.45 11.99
CA GLY A 7 -6.23 -4.27 13.13
C GLY A 7 -5.61 -3.44 14.22
N LYS A 8 -5.66 -3.92 15.45
CA LYS A 8 -5.13 -3.25 16.64
C LYS A 8 -4.14 -4.11 17.40
N GLY A 9 -3.88 -5.33 16.93
CA GLY A 9 -3.00 -6.25 17.62
C GLY A 9 -1.56 -6.13 17.15
N SER A 10 -0.68 -6.83 17.86
CA SER A 10 0.71 -6.96 17.47
C SER A 10 0.85 -8.14 16.50
N ALA A 11 2.07 -8.30 15.95
CA ALA A 11 2.37 -9.38 15.01
C ALA A 11 2.05 -10.77 15.58
N PHE A 12 2.11 -10.93 16.89
CA PHE A 12 1.96 -12.24 17.53
C PHE A 12 0.60 -12.45 18.19
N TYR A 13 -0.38 -11.61 17.87
CA TYR A 13 -1.72 -11.77 18.41
C TYR A 13 -2.74 -11.74 17.27
N PRO A 14 -2.91 -12.87 16.55
CA PRO A 14 -3.76 -12.94 15.35
C PRO A 14 -5.21 -12.48 15.49
N PRO A 15 -5.90 -12.70 16.65
CA PRO A 15 -7.30 -12.27 16.76
C PRO A 15 -7.53 -10.78 16.54
N PHE A 16 -6.53 -9.94 16.82
CA PHE A 16 -6.63 -8.49 16.61
C PHE A 16 -6.03 -8.02 15.30
N LYS A 17 -5.47 -8.95 14.51
CA LYS A 17 -4.78 -8.68 13.25
C LYS A 17 -3.57 -7.75 13.46
N ASN A 18 -2.85 -7.45 12.39
CA ASN A 18 -1.72 -6.52 12.48
C ASN A 18 -2.25 -5.08 12.56
N THR A 19 -1.53 -4.23 13.28
CA THR A 19 -1.85 -2.82 13.35
C THR A 19 -1.72 -2.18 11.97
N GLY A 20 -2.74 -1.47 11.55
CA GLY A 20 -2.73 -0.79 10.27
C GLY A 20 -4.02 -0.05 10.06
N ALA A 21 -4.05 0.78 9.02
CA ALA A 21 -5.22 1.59 8.70
C ALA A 21 -5.28 1.89 7.23
N TYR A 22 -6.47 2.17 6.72
CA TYR A 22 -6.64 2.65 5.37
C TYR A 22 -7.60 3.81 5.33
N MET A 23 -7.51 4.61 4.27
CA MET A 23 -8.36 5.76 4.06
C MET A 23 -8.66 5.86 2.57
N LEU A 24 -9.93 6.08 2.24
CA LEU A 24 -10.34 6.29 0.86
C LEU A 24 -10.59 7.77 0.62
N SER A 25 -10.09 8.28 -0.49
CA SER A 25 -10.35 9.64 -0.94
C SER A 25 -10.71 9.57 -2.42
N GLY A 26 -12.01 9.61 -2.72
CA GLY A 26 -12.47 9.36 -4.08
C GLY A 26 -12.10 7.95 -4.50
N LYS A 27 -11.29 7.82 -5.56
CA LYS A 27 -10.81 6.53 -6.05
C LYS A 27 -9.36 6.25 -5.66
N ALA A 28 -8.82 7.01 -4.69
CA ALA A 28 -7.48 6.80 -4.17
C ALA A 28 -7.55 6.10 -2.81
N LEU A 29 -6.69 5.11 -2.63
CA LEU A 29 -6.58 4.35 -1.39
C LEU A 29 -5.24 4.66 -0.74
N TYR A 30 -5.28 5.08 0.52
CA TYR A 30 -4.08 5.35 1.32
C TYR A 30 -4.01 4.32 2.43
N LEU A 31 -2.85 3.65 2.53
CA LEU A 31 -2.62 2.66 3.57
C LEU A 31 -1.52 3.15 4.50
N ILE A 32 -1.72 2.94 5.80
CA ILE A 32 -0.66 3.12 6.78
C ILE A 32 -0.24 1.72 7.19
N ASP A 33 0.94 1.32 6.74
CA ASP A 33 1.49 -0.03 6.82
C ASP A 33 0.69 -1.05 6.02
N CYS A 34 1.32 -2.16 5.71
CA CYS A 34 0.72 -3.24 4.93
C CYS A 34 1.23 -4.58 5.49
N GLY A 35 0.80 -4.88 6.72
CA GLY A 35 1.20 -6.08 7.43
C GLY A 35 0.62 -7.35 6.85
N GLU A 36 0.91 -8.47 7.50
CA GLU A 36 0.55 -9.79 7.00
C GLU A 36 -0.95 -9.96 6.72
N THR A 37 -1.81 -9.30 7.49
CA THR A 37 -3.26 -9.46 7.37
C THR A 37 -3.92 -8.35 6.54
N MET A 38 -3.17 -7.33 6.14
CA MET A 38 -3.75 -6.17 5.46
C MET A 38 -4.42 -6.53 4.13
N PHE A 39 -3.74 -7.29 3.29
CA PHE A 39 -4.30 -7.65 1.99
C PHE A 39 -5.61 -8.40 2.13
N ASP A 40 -5.67 -9.35 3.06
CA ASP A 40 -6.89 -10.12 3.31
C ASP A 40 -8.05 -9.21 3.72
N VAL A 41 -7.79 -8.27 4.61
CA VAL A 41 -8.81 -7.32 5.07
C VAL A 41 -9.32 -6.47 3.90
N LEU A 42 -8.40 -5.92 3.10
CA LEU A 42 -8.77 -5.06 1.97
C LEU A 42 -9.57 -5.84 0.92
N TYR A 43 -9.13 -7.06 0.63
CA TYR A 43 -9.80 -7.91 -0.36
C TYR A 43 -11.27 -8.16 -0.01
N HIS A 44 -11.56 -8.35 1.28
CA HIS A 44 -12.92 -8.65 1.72
C HIS A 44 -13.77 -7.41 1.98
N LYS A 45 -13.16 -6.25 2.23
CA LYS A 45 -13.90 -5.05 2.60
C LYS A 45 -14.06 -4.03 1.48
N LEU A 46 -13.17 -4.05 0.48
CA LEU A 46 -13.15 -3.03 -0.56
C LEU A 46 -13.30 -3.65 -1.94
N ASP A 47 -13.89 -2.88 -2.85
CA ASP A 47 -13.87 -3.21 -4.28
C ASP A 47 -12.56 -2.68 -4.86
N LEU A 48 -11.53 -3.51 -4.82
CA LEU A 48 -10.20 -3.11 -5.26
C LEU A 48 -10.14 -2.78 -6.76
N ALA A 49 -11.05 -3.34 -7.55
CA ALA A 49 -11.10 -3.04 -8.97
C ALA A 49 -11.49 -1.59 -9.25
N SER A 50 -12.19 -0.94 -8.33
CA SER A 50 -12.61 0.46 -8.49
C SER A 50 -11.54 1.47 -8.06
N ILE A 51 -10.45 1.01 -7.45
CA ILE A 51 -9.39 1.89 -6.96
C ILE A 51 -8.48 2.28 -8.11
N GLU A 52 -8.21 3.57 -8.28
CA GLU A 52 -7.32 4.06 -9.34
C GLU A 52 -5.89 4.26 -8.86
N ASP A 53 -5.70 4.75 -7.65
CA ASP A 53 -4.37 5.01 -7.09
C ASP A 53 -4.26 4.39 -5.71
N VAL A 54 -3.11 3.79 -5.41
CA VAL A 54 -2.83 3.22 -4.10
C VAL A 54 -1.52 3.78 -3.58
N TYR A 55 -1.55 4.32 -2.37
CA TYR A 55 -0.37 4.84 -1.68
C TYR A 55 -0.19 4.06 -0.38
N VAL A 56 0.93 3.37 -0.25
CA VAL A 56 1.26 2.61 0.96
C VAL A 56 2.35 3.37 1.71
N ILE A 57 2.01 3.89 2.87
CA ILE A 57 2.94 4.64 3.72
C ILE A 57 3.42 3.68 4.80
N LEU A 58 4.70 3.35 4.78
CA LEU A 58 5.29 2.39 5.70
C LEU A 58 5.97 3.09 6.86
N THR A 59 5.79 2.55 8.08
CA THR A 59 6.47 3.05 9.27
C THR A 59 7.71 2.21 9.59
N HIS A 60 7.65 0.89 9.33
CA HIS A 60 8.73 -0.05 9.59
C HIS A 60 8.79 -1.10 8.51
N MET A 61 9.90 -1.85 8.44
CA MET A 61 10.05 -2.97 7.52
C MET A 61 9.85 -4.34 8.21
N HIS A 62 9.29 -4.37 9.40
CA HIS A 62 8.96 -5.65 10.05
C HIS A 62 7.71 -6.28 9.41
N ALA A 63 7.56 -7.59 9.55
CA ALA A 63 6.47 -8.33 8.91
C ALA A 63 5.08 -7.81 9.27
N ASP A 64 4.88 -7.35 10.50
CA ASP A 64 3.60 -6.79 10.94
C ASP A 64 3.28 -5.45 10.28
N HIS A 65 4.24 -4.85 9.54
CA HIS A 65 4.05 -3.59 8.83
C HIS A 65 4.17 -3.73 7.31
N VAL A 66 4.84 -4.78 6.81
CA VAL A 66 5.07 -4.94 5.36
C VAL A 66 4.75 -6.34 4.83
N GLY A 67 4.24 -7.24 5.68
CA GLY A 67 4.12 -8.66 5.32
C GLY A 67 3.28 -8.96 4.08
N SER A 68 2.24 -8.17 3.77
CA SER A 68 1.44 -8.40 2.57
C SER A 68 1.67 -7.35 1.48
N LEU A 69 2.71 -6.50 1.62
CA LEU A 69 2.99 -5.46 0.63
C LEU A 69 3.27 -6.07 -0.75
N GLY A 70 4.12 -7.10 -0.81
CA GLY A 70 4.44 -7.76 -2.08
C GLY A 70 3.20 -8.35 -2.74
N THR A 71 2.32 -8.95 -1.97
CA THR A 71 1.06 -9.50 -2.47
C THR A 71 0.18 -8.39 -3.04
N LEU A 72 0.08 -7.27 -2.35
CA LEU A 72 -0.72 -6.14 -2.81
C LEU A 72 -0.17 -5.56 -4.11
N ILE A 73 1.14 -5.38 -4.20
CA ILE A 73 1.79 -4.90 -5.43
C ILE A 73 1.49 -5.84 -6.59
N SER A 74 1.69 -7.14 -6.39
CA SER A 74 1.47 -8.14 -7.43
C SER A 74 0.01 -8.21 -7.85
N TYR A 75 -0.90 -8.09 -6.90
CA TYR A 75 -2.34 -8.12 -7.18
C TYR A 75 -2.73 -7.01 -8.15
N PHE A 76 -2.35 -5.77 -7.85
CA PHE A 76 -2.69 -4.65 -8.73
C PHE A 76 -1.96 -4.70 -10.06
N TYR A 77 -0.70 -5.12 -10.06
CA TYR A 77 0.07 -5.19 -11.29
C TYR A 77 -0.44 -6.30 -12.22
N CYS A 78 -0.66 -7.48 -11.69
CA CYS A 78 -1.04 -8.63 -12.51
C CYS A 78 -2.50 -8.60 -12.97
N LEU A 79 -3.43 -8.14 -12.12
CA LEU A 79 -4.85 -8.15 -12.44
C LEU A 79 -5.34 -6.87 -13.10
N PHE A 80 -4.75 -5.74 -12.76
CA PHE A 80 -5.24 -4.44 -13.23
C PHE A 80 -4.20 -3.65 -14.02
N ASN A 81 -3.01 -4.19 -14.19
CA ASN A 81 -1.89 -3.52 -14.86
C ASN A 81 -1.61 -2.14 -14.25
N LYS A 82 -1.65 -2.06 -12.93
CA LYS A 82 -1.43 -0.82 -12.19
C LYS A 82 -0.23 -0.94 -11.27
N ALA A 83 0.64 0.06 -11.30
CA ALA A 83 1.71 0.21 -10.33
C ALA A 83 1.18 1.02 -9.15
N ILE A 84 1.48 0.56 -7.92
CA ILE A 84 1.08 1.29 -6.73
C ILE A 84 2.27 2.09 -6.18
N HIS A 85 2.00 3.02 -5.28
CA HIS A 85 3.02 3.89 -4.71
C HIS A 85 3.44 3.38 -3.34
N VAL A 86 4.75 3.25 -3.13
CA VAL A 86 5.32 2.82 -1.85
C VAL A 86 6.11 3.97 -1.26
N VAL A 87 5.73 4.43 -0.09
CA VAL A 87 6.34 5.57 0.59
C VAL A 87 7.09 5.09 1.82
N TYR A 88 8.40 5.27 1.82
CA TYR A 88 9.27 4.90 2.94
C TYR A 88 10.55 5.72 2.85
N PRO A 89 11.09 6.22 3.98
CA PRO A 89 12.24 7.14 3.94
C PRO A 89 13.56 6.51 3.54
N GLN A 90 13.64 5.18 3.43
CA GLN A 90 14.87 4.48 3.09
C GLN A 90 14.67 3.57 1.89
N GLU A 91 15.65 3.55 0.99
CA GLU A 91 15.57 2.71 -0.21
C GLU A 91 15.72 1.21 0.07
N THR A 92 16.02 0.83 1.31
CA THR A 92 16.12 -0.58 1.70
C THR A 92 14.85 -1.36 1.39
N ILE A 93 13.69 -0.69 1.33
CA ILE A 93 12.44 -1.34 0.94
C ILE A 93 12.53 -1.94 -0.47
N LYS A 94 13.30 -1.32 -1.37
CA LYS A 94 13.49 -1.85 -2.72
C LYS A 94 14.24 -3.18 -2.69
N GLN A 95 15.20 -3.32 -1.77
CA GLN A 95 15.94 -4.58 -1.62
C GLN A 95 15.03 -5.69 -1.14
N LEU A 96 14.16 -5.40 -0.17
CA LEU A 96 13.20 -6.37 0.31
C LEU A 96 12.29 -6.85 -0.82
N LEU A 97 11.72 -5.91 -1.58
CA LEU A 97 10.82 -6.26 -2.69
C LEU A 97 11.53 -7.04 -3.78
N THR A 98 12.78 -6.70 -4.08
CA THR A 98 13.58 -7.46 -5.05
C THR A 98 13.79 -8.89 -4.59
N LEU A 99 14.12 -9.09 -3.31
CA LEU A 99 14.31 -10.41 -2.74
C LEU A 99 13.03 -11.24 -2.75
N GLU A 100 11.89 -10.59 -2.67
CA GLU A 100 10.58 -11.26 -2.75
C GLU A 100 10.16 -11.53 -4.20
N GLY A 101 10.97 -11.15 -5.17
CA GLY A 101 10.65 -11.37 -6.57
C GLY A 101 9.67 -10.35 -7.16
N ILE A 102 9.49 -9.21 -6.52
CA ILE A 102 8.56 -8.18 -6.99
C ILE A 102 9.22 -7.34 -8.07
N THR A 103 8.56 -7.25 -9.23
CA THR A 103 9.09 -6.46 -10.34
C THR A 103 9.07 -4.96 -10.02
N PRO A 104 10.15 -4.22 -10.35
CA PRO A 104 10.14 -2.76 -10.18
C PRO A 104 9.07 -2.05 -10.98
N LEU A 105 8.49 -2.70 -12.00
CA LEU A 105 7.40 -2.13 -12.79
C LEU A 105 6.10 -2.09 -12.02
N GLY A 106 5.99 -2.82 -10.91
CA GLY A 106 4.75 -2.91 -10.12
C GLY A 106 4.58 -1.83 -9.09
N TYR A 107 5.60 -0.98 -8.86
CA TYR A 107 5.50 0.05 -7.85
C TYR A 107 6.36 1.27 -8.17
N HIS A 108 5.95 2.41 -7.60
CA HIS A 108 6.72 3.66 -7.65
C HIS A 108 7.19 3.95 -6.23
N TYR A 109 8.51 4.04 -6.04
CA TYR A 109 9.08 4.35 -4.75
C TYR A 109 9.11 5.85 -4.52
N HIS A 110 8.73 6.28 -3.29
CA HIS A 110 8.81 7.66 -2.85
C HIS A 110 9.46 7.72 -1.48
N GLU A 111 10.42 8.61 -1.32
CA GLU A 111 11.06 8.81 -0.02
C GLU A 111 10.09 9.48 0.96
N THR A 112 9.26 10.38 0.45
CA THR A 112 8.21 11.05 1.22
C THR A 112 6.92 11.03 0.40
N LEU A 113 5.78 11.16 1.09
CA LEU A 113 4.50 11.20 0.40
C LEU A 113 4.45 12.42 -0.53
N PRO A 114 4.11 12.23 -1.82
CA PRO A 114 3.97 13.34 -2.75
C PRO A 114 2.95 14.35 -2.23
N GLU A 115 3.29 15.62 -2.33
CA GLU A 115 2.38 16.69 -1.92
C GLU A 115 1.18 16.71 -2.85
N ASN A 116 -0.02 16.61 -2.27
CA ASN A 116 -1.28 16.62 -2.99
C ASN A 116 -1.27 15.73 -4.25
N PRO A 117 -1.39 14.40 -4.08
CA PRO A 117 -1.36 13.46 -5.22
C PRO A 117 -2.38 13.77 -6.32
N ALA A 118 -3.53 14.32 -5.97
CA ALA A 118 -4.55 14.66 -6.95
C ALA A 118 -4.07 15.78 -7.89
N VAL A 119 -3.33 16.75 -7.36
CA VAL A 119 -2.75 17.82 -8.17
C VAL A 119 -1.68 17.27 -9.11
N LEU A 120 -0.84 16.35 -8.62
CA LEU A 120 0.18 15.72 -9.46
C LEU A 120 -0.44 14.95 -10.61
N ARG A 121 -1.51 14.21 -10.36
CA ARG A 121 -2.23 13.48 -11.39
C ARG A 121 -2.84 14.43 -12.41
N SER A 122 -3.44 15.53 -11.94
CA SER A 122 -4.01 16.55 -12.81
C SER A 122 -2.95 17.18 -13.72
N ARG A 123 -1.77 17.47 -13.17
CA ARG A 123 -0.66 18.01 -13.97
C ARG A 123 -0.21 17.03 -15.05
N ARG A 124 -0.17 15.74 -14.74
CA ARG A 124 0.20 14.74 -15.73
C ARG A 124 -0.82 14.65 -16.85
N CYS A 125 -2.08 14.76 -16.53
CA CYS A 125 -3.14 14.73 -17.52
C CYS A 125 -3.14 15.98 -18.42
N SER A 126 -2.67 17.10 -17.91
CA SER A 126 -2.65 18.37 -18.66
C SER A 126 -1.44 18.50 -19.58
N LYS A 127 -0.55 17.57 -19.54
CA LYS A 127 0.60 17.52 -20.44
C LYS A 127 0.28 16.66 -21.66
#